data_ef3936ed1faf606d91e6e57e42ffe0db
#
_entry.id   ef3936ed1faf606d91e6e57e42ffe0db
#
_cell.length_a   1.000
_cell.length_b   1.000
_cell.length_c   1.000
_cell.angle_alpha   90.00
_cell.angle_beta   90.00
_cell.angle_gamma   90.00
#
_symmetry.space_group_name_H-M   'P 1'
#
loop_
_entity.id
_entity.type
_entity.pdbx_description
1 polymer ?
#
loop_
_entity_poly.entity_id
_entity_poly.type
_entity_poly.pdbx_seq_one_letter_code
_entity_poly.pdbx_strand_id
1 'polypeptide(L)'
;MVLKKILLAFSLLLYGAADDAQDTLRSGKIITNAQLVGIGHVNQLDTYLTPSEYTGGEIRYVSHTLRENGTPLLREIIHQAHLSYTHNASEKNNNIGGLYNFQYNLHYAFGKWTVGNGTLAATVGGGIDTNIGFLYNMRNGNNPAQAYLNVNLSPSASAAYTFRLWGKPFQVRYEVQAPLVGLMFAPNFGQSYYEIFSKGDYDHNIVPTTLVSTPSLRQMLTLDFTLHHTTLRLGYLGDFQQACVNGLKYHTWSNLLVVGIVRKFSISKIIP
;
A
#
# COMPACT_ATOMS: atom_id res chain seq x y z
N MET A 1 -29.65 -8.00 -6.93
CA MET A 1 -29.96 -7.07 -8.03
C MET A 1 -28.92 -5.95 -8.18
N VAL A 2 -28.36 -5.40 -7.12
CA VAL A 2 -27.36 -4.32 -7.13
C VAL A 2 -26.00 -4.78 -7.71
N LEU A 3 -25.50 -5.96 -7.35
CA LEU A 3 -24.21 -6.51 -7.82
C LEU A 3 -24.16 -6.71 -9.35
N LYS A 4 -25.29 -7.14 -9.97
CA LYS A 4 -25.39 -7.23 -11.44
C LYS A 4 -25.34 -5.88 -12.14
N LYS A 5 -25.85 -4.82 -11.51
CA LYS A 5 -25.80 -3.45 -12.07
C LYS A 5 -24.39 -2.86 -11.97
N ILE A 6 -23.66 -3.19 -10.90
CA ILE A 6 -22.25 -2.77 -10.73
C ILE A 6 -21.34 -3.50 -11.74
N LEU A 7 -21.54 -4.80 -11.94
CA LEU A 7 -20.80 -5.57 -12.97
C LEU A 7 -21.14 -5.11 -14.39
N LEU A 8 -22.39 -4.74 -14.68
CA LEU A 8 -22.80 -4.21 -15.98
C LEU A 8 -22.24 -2.79 -16.22
N ALA A 9 -22.21 -1.93 -15.20
CA ALA A 9 -21.56 -0.62 -15.29
C ALA A 9 -20.04 -0.73 -15.49
N PHE A 10 -19.41 -1.71 -14.86
CA PHE A 10 -17.98 -2.00 -15.04
C PHE A 10 -17.69 -2.56 -16.44
N SER A 11 -18.54 -3.40 -17.01
CA SER A 11 -18.41 -3.93 -18.38
C SER A 11 -18.66 -2.88 -19.47
N LEU A 12 -19.59 -1.94 -19.24
CA LEU A 12 -19.85 -0.82 -20.16
C LEU A 12 -18.73 0.22 -20.15
N LEU A 13 -18.05 0.42 -19.01
CA LEU A 13 -16.81 1.23 -18.94
C LEU A 13 -15.64 0.57 -19.68
N LEU A 14 -15.60 -0.74 -19.78
CA LEU A 14 -14.57 -1.48 -20.52
C LEU A 14 -14.75 -1.42 -22.05
N TYR A 15 -15.98 -1.27 -22.54
CA TYR A 15 -16.26 -1.29 -23.99
C TYR A 15 -16.09 0.06 -24.70
N GLY A 16 -16.16 1.18 -23.96
CA GLY A 16 -16.02 2.54 -24.54
C GLY A 16 -14.59 3.06 -24.62
N ALA A 17 -13.60 2.33 -24.11
CA ALA A 17 -12.23 2.86 -23.93
C ALA A 17 -11.22 2.43 -25.02
N ALA A 18 -11.66 1.68 -26.04
CA ALA A 18 -10.73 1.05 -26.99
C ALA A 18 -10.22 1.97 -28.12
N ASP A 19 -10.93 3.06 -28.43
CA ASP A 19 -10.63 3.84 -29.63
C ASP A 19 -9.71 5.05 -29.45
N ASP A 20 -9.53 5.57 -28.22
CA ASP A 20 -8.71 6.79 -27.99
C ASP A 20 -7.27 6.51 -27.52
N ALA A 21 -6.87 5.24 -27.38
CA ALA A 21 -5.55 4.88 -26.86
C ALA A 21 -4.39 5.04 -27.88
N GLN A 22 -4.68 5.37 -29.14
CA GLN A 22 -3.68 5.31 -30.22
C GLN A 22 -2.85 6.58 -30.40
N ASP A 23 -3.20 7.71 -29.82
CA ASP A 23 -2.56 9.01 -30.13
C ASP A 23 -1.45 9.47 -29.17
N THR A 24 -1.05 8.67 -28.19
CA THR A 24 0.01 9.04 -27.20
C THR A 24 1.34 8.28 -27.35
N LEU A 25 1.59 7.63 -28.47
CA LEU A 25 2.76 6.77 -28.71
C LEU A 25 4.06 7.50 -29.08
N ARG A 26 4.23 8.78 -28.77
CA ARG A 26 5.49 9.53 -28.95
C ARG A 26 6.01 10.14 -27.65
N SER A 27 5.97 9.42 -26.55
CA SER A 27 6.60 9.91 -25.32
C SER A 27 7.80 9.04 -24.97
N GLY A 28 8.93 9.69 -24.73
CA GLY A 28 10.10 9.06 -24.14
C GLY A 28 9.75 8.44 -22.78
N LYS A 29 10.66 7.65 -22.23
CA LYS A 29 10.53 7.02 -20.92
C LYS A 29 10.44 8.08 -19.83
N ILE A 30 9.35 8.07 -19.05
CA ILE A 30 9.13 8.98 -17.92
C ILE A 30 9.24 8.19 -16.62
N ILE A 31 10.01 8.69 -15.67
CA ILE A 31 10.10 8.15 -14.32
C ILE A 31 9.62 9.24 -13.37
N THR A 32 8.56 8.95 -12.64
CA THR A 32 8.06 9.80 -11.55
C THR A 32 8.44 9.14 -10.23
N ASN A 33 9.19 9.83 -9.38
CA ASN A 33 9.57 9.36 -8.05
C ASN A 33 9.08 10.36 -7.01
N ALA A 34 8.31 9.87 -6.03
CA ALA A 34 7.87 10.61 -4.86
C ALA A 34 8.57 10.08 -3.61
N GLN A 35 9.07 10.98 -2.77
CA GLN A 35 9.66 10.70 -1.48
C GLN A 35 8.81 11.39 -0.42
N LEU A 36 8.16 10.60 0.44
CA LEU A 36 7.16 11.08 1.39
C LEU A 36 7.54 10.67 2.81
N VAL A 37 7.18 11.51 3.76
CA VAL A 37 7.17 11.19 5.19
C VAL A 37 5.73 11.32 5.67
N GLY A 38 5.26 10.31 6.39
CA GLY A 38 3.94 10.24 6.99
C GLY A 38 4.03 10.25 8.50
N ILE A 39 3.08 10.88 9.13
CA ILE A 39 2.85 10.80 10.58
C ILE A 39 1.38 10.60 10.84
N GLY A 40 1.04 9.82 11.85
CA GLY A 40 -0.36 9.60 12.17
C GLY A 40 -0.60 8.66 13.32
N HIS A 41 -1.81 8.16 13.37
CA HIS A 41 -2.31 7.28 14.41
C HIS A 41 -2.34 5.83 13.93
N VAL A 42 -2.01 4.91 14.84
CA VAL A 42 -2.10 3.47 14.62
C VAL A 42 -2.84 2.78 15.76
N ASN A 43 -3.68 1.81 15.40
CA ASN A 43 -4.28 0.85 16.32
C ASN A 43 -3.75 -0.55 16.00
N GLN A 44 -3.30 -1.27 17.02
CA GLN A 44 -2.68 -2.59 16.89
C GLN A 44 -3.30 -3.60 17.86
N LEU A 45 -3.56 -4.80 17.36
CA LEU A 45 -3.89 -5.98 18.15
C LEU A 45 -3.01 -7.12 17.65
N ASP A 46 -2.41 -7.87 18.56
CA ASP A 46 -1.80 -9.15 18.26
C ASP A 46 -2.02 -10.11 19.43
N THR A 47 -2.90 -11.09 19.22
CA THR A 47 -3.29 -12.04 20.28
C THR A 47 -2.21 -13.06 20.61
N TYR A 48 -1.13 -13.13 19.84
CA TYR A 48 0.07 -13.87 20.22
C TYR A 48 0.80 -13.21 21.39
N LEU A 49 0.85 -11.88 21.41
CA LEU A 49 1.50 -11.09 22.46
C LEU A 49 0.55 -10.82 23.62
N THR A 50 -0.68 -10.40 23.34
CA THR A 50 -1.69 -9.99 24.33
C THR A 50 -3.07 -9.84 23.67
N PRO A 51 -4.15 -10.16 24.38
CA PRO A 51 -5.50 -9.96 23.86
C PRO A 51 -5.98 -8.50 23.89
N SER A 52 -5.12 -7.57 24.28
CA SER A 52 -5.46 -6.14 24.40
C SER A 52 -5.09 -5.37 23.14
N GLU A 53 -5.90 -4.36 22.80
CA GLU A 53 -5.57 -3.37 21.77
C GLU A 53 -4.60 -2.32 22.30
N TYR A 54 -3.75 -1.83 21.41
CA TYR A 54 -2.78 -0.77 21.64
C TYR A 54 -2.96 0.33 20.61
N THR A 55 -2.97 1.57 21.06
CA THR A 55 -3.12 2.75 20.21
C THR A 55 -1.97 3.71 20.40
N GLY A 56 -1.60 4.44 19.38
CA GLY A 56 -0.51 5.41 19.49
C GLY A 56 -0.10 6.04 18.18
N GLY A 57 1.16 6.46 18.11
CA GLY A 57 1.73 7.17 16.97
C GLY A 57 2.52 6.28 16.03
N GLU A 58 2.52 6.66 14.77
CA GLU A 58 3.33 6.04 13.73
C GLU A 58 4.02 7.12 12.90
N ILE A 59 5.29 6.86 12.55
CA ILE A 59 6.04 7.57 11.51
C ILE A 59 6.33 6.62 10.37
N ARG A 60 6.13 7.06 9.13
CA ARG A 60 6.34 6.25 7.92
C ARG A 60 7.08 7.02 6.85
N TYR A 61 8.07 6.38 6.25
CA TYR A 61 8.72 6.81 5.02
C TYR A 61 8.15 6.02 3.86
N VAL A 62 7.87 6.71 2.74
CA VAL A 62 7.38 6.10 1.50
C VAL A 62 8.19 6.60 0.32
N SER A 63 8.79 5.68 -0.43
CA SER A 63 9.36 5.94 -1.76
C SER A 63 8.47 5.31 -2.80
N HIS A 64 7.84 6.11 -3.65
CA HIS A 64 6.90 5.68 -4.68
C HIS A 64 7.46 6.05 -6.06
N THR A 65 7.77 5.05 -6.87
CA THR A 65 8.33 5.21 -8.21
C THR A 65 7.39 4.63 -9.26
N LEU A 66 6.92 5.48 -10.17
CA LEU A 66 6.13 5.10 -11.34
C LEU A 66 6.98 5.26 -12.60
N ARG A 67 6.98 4.22 -13.46
CA ARG A 67 7.72 4.21 -14.73
C ARG A 67 6.77 4.01 -15.90
N GLU A 68 6.76 4.98 -16.79
CA GLU A 68 6.01 4.98 -18.05
C GLU A 68 7.00 4.85 -19.21
N ASN A 69 6.78 3.86 -20.08
CA ASN A 69 7.70 3.58 -21.21
C ASN A 69 7.07 3.88 -22.58
N GLY A 70 6.02 4.71 -22.63
CA GLY A 70 5.26 4.97 -23.85
C GLY A 70 4.37 3.81 -24.31
N THR A 71 4.19 2.79 -23.45
CA THR A 71 3.23 1.69 -23.64
C THR A 71 2.11 1.82 -22.61
N PRO A 72 0.95 1.18 -22.82
CA PRO A 72 -0.12 1.16 -21.81
C PRO A 72 0.28 0.50 -20.50
N LEU A 73 1.39 -0.28 -20.48
CA LEU A 73 1.88 -0.98 -19.31
C LEU A 73 2.81 -0.07 -18.50
N LEU A 74 2.40 0.23 -17.28
CA LEU A 74 3.14 1.01 -16.27
C LEU A 74 3.77 0.07 -15.26
N ARG A 75 4.94 0.42 -14.76
CA ARG A 75 5.60 -0.28 -13.65
C ARG A 75 5.66 0.62 -12.44
N GLU A 76 5.22 0.12 -11.31
CA GLU A 76 5.22 0.82 -10.05
C GLU A 76 6.03 0.06 -9.02
N ILE A 77 6.88 0.78 -8.29
CA ILE A 77 7.69 0.25 -7.20
C ILE A 77 7.44 1.13 -5.99
N ILE A 78 7.03 0.51 -4.90
CA ILE A 78 6.81 1.20 -3.63
C ILE A 78 7.67 0.54 -2.55
N HIS A 79 8.40 1.37 -1.82
CA HIS A 79 9.08 1.01 -0.59
C HIS A 79 8.47 1.81 0.54
N GLN A 80 8.10 1.15 1.62
CA GLN A 80 7.63 1.81 2.83
C GLN A 80 8.39 1.23 4.03
N ALA A 81 8.74 2.10 4.95
CA ALA A 81 9.28 1.71 6.25
C ALA A 81 8.59 2.50 7.34
N HIS A 82 8.09 1.84 8.36
CA HIS A 82 7.44 2.53 9.47
C HIS A 82 7.97 2.07 10.83
N LEU A 83 7.85 2.97 11.79
CA LEU A 83 8.02 2.70 13.21
C LEU A 83 6.79 3.21 13.95
N SER A 84 6.32 2.41 14.92
CA SER A 84 5.18 2.74 15.76
C SER A 84 5.52 2.60 17.23
N TYR A 85 4.93 3.47 18.04
CA TYR A 85 4.92 3.38 19.49
C TYR A 85 3.50 3.49 19.98
N THR A 86 3.01 2.46 20.68
CA THR A 86 1.62 2.35 21.08
C THR A 86 1.51 1.91 22.54
N HIS A 87 0.39 2.22 23.17
CA HIS A 87 0.09 1.85 24.55
C HIS A 87 -1.32 1.26 24.66
N ASN A 88 -1.53 0.43 25.65
CA ASN A 88 -2.85 -0.11 25.96
C ASN A 88 -3.72 0.92 26.69
N ALA A 89 -5.01 0.66 26.84
CA ALA A 89 -5.97 1.58 27.45
C ALA A 89 -5.61 2.02 28.88
N SER A 90 -4.82 1.23 29.62
CA SER A 90 -4.36 1.60 30.97
C SER A 90 -3.05 2.38 30.98
N GLU A 91 -2.42 2.60 29.82
CA GLU A 91 -1.10 3.23 29.62
C GLU A 91 0.07 2.57 30.37
N LYS A 92 -0.18 1.37 30.91
CA LYS A 92 0.81 0.62 31.72
C LYS A 92 1.67 -0.33 30.91
N ASN A 93 1.31 -0.57 29.65
CA ASN A 93 2.04 -1.46 28.75
C ASN A 93 2.16 -0.83 27.37
N ASN A 94 3.33 -0.96 26.76
CA ASN A 94 3.66 -0.35 25.49
C ASN A 94 4.13 -1.40 24.48
N ASN A 95 3.87 -1.12 23.20
CA ASN A 95 4.44 -1.84 22.08
C ASN A 95 5.34 -0.92 21.26
N ILE A 96 6.41 -1.51 20.71
CA ILE A 96 7.23 -0.93 19.65
C ILE A 96 7.06 -1.81 18.43
N GLY A 97 6.64 -1.24 17.33
CA GLY A 97 6.49 -1.92 16.05
C GLY A 97 7.39 -1.32 14.97
N GLY A 98 7.86 -2.17 14.09
CA GLY A 98 8.58 -1.76 12.89
C GLY A 98 8.25 -2.68 11.73
N LEU A 99 8.04 -2.11 10.53
CA LEU A 99 7.75 -2.91 9.34
C LEU A 99 8.33 -2.23 8.11
N TYR A 100 8.90 -3.04 7.25
CA TYR A 100 9.27 -2.70 5.88
C TYR A 100 8.34 -3.41 4.92
N ASN A 101 7.80 -2.64 3.97
CA ASN A 101 6.95 -3.12 2.89
C ASN A 101 7.58 -2.82 1.54
N PHE A 102 7.61 -3.82 0.68
CA PHE A 102 8.03 -3.71 -0.71
C PHE A 102 6.90 -4.14 -1.64
N GLN A 103 6.63 -3.34 -2.67
CA GLN A 103 5.64 -3.65 -3.70
C GLN A 103 6.25 -3.47 -5.09
N TYR A 104 5.94 -4.42 -5.96
CA TYR A 104 6.22 -4.34 -7.38
C TYR A 104 4.93 -4.61 -8.14
N ASN A 105 4.37 -3.57 -8.76
CA ASN A 105 3.08 -3.62 -9.44
C ASN A 105 3.26 -3.39 -10.95
N LEU A 106 2.43 -4.08 -11.72
CA LEU A 106 2.23 -3.84 -13.15
C LEU A 106 0.80 -3.35 -13.35
N HIS A 107 0.66 -2.15 -13.92
CA HIS A 107 -0.63 -1.52 -14.17
C HIS A 107 -0.87 -1.35 -15.66
N TYR A 108 -2.08 -1.59 -16.10
CA TYR A 108 -2.55 -1.27 -17.44
C TYR A 108 -3.30 0.06 -17.40
N ALA A 109 -2.90 1.02 -18.26
CA ALA A 109 -3.60 2.29 -18.42
C ALA A 109 -4.84 2.06 -19.29
N PHE A 110 -6.02 2.23 -18.70
CA PHE A 110 -7.29 2.07 -19.41
C PHE A 110 -7.58 3.19 -20.39
N GLY A 111 -7.13 4.40 -20.09
CA GLY A 111 -7.38 5.55 -20.95
C GLY A 111 -7.26 6.90 -20.22
N LYS A 112 -7.45 7.94 -20.97
CA LYS A 112 -7.49 9.33 -20.50
C LYS A 112 -8.77 9.97 -21.02
N TRP A 113 -9.53 10.56 -20.13
CA TRP A 113 -10.80 11.24 -20.47
C TRP A 113 -10.72 12.69 -20.09
N THR A 114 -11.18 13.57 -20.98
CA THR A 114 -11.37 14.98 -20.64
C THR A 114 -12.62 15.12 -19.78
N VAL A 115 -12.46 15.64 -18.56
CA VAL A 115 -13.54 15.88 -17.61
C VAL A 115 -13.46 17.33 -17.14
N GLY A 116 -14.43 18.14 -17.52
CA GLY A 116 -14.41 19.58 -17.24
C GLY A 116 -13.17 20.27 -17.85
N ASN A 117 -12.38 20.93 -16.99
CA ASN A 117 -11.14 21.62 -17.38
C ASN A 117 -9.88 20.77 -17.15
N GLY A 118 -10.04 19.47 -16.92
CA GLY A 118 -8.94 18.57 -16.59
C GLY A 118 -8.98 17.24 -17.35
N THR A 119 -8.03 16.36 -17.03
CA THR A 119 -7.90 15.03 -17.60
C THR A 119 -7.91 14.00 -16.48
N LEU A 120 -8.81 13.04 -16.57
CA LEU A 120 -8.87 11.87 -15.72
C LEU A 120 -8.13 10.71 -16.39
N ALA A 121 -7.20 10.08 -15.70
CA ALA A 121 -6.52 8.87 -16.13
C ALA A 121 -6.80 7.75 -15.10
N ALA A 122 -7.06 6.53 -15.57
CA ALA A 122 -7.29 5.39 -14.72
C ALA A 122 -6.37 4.23 -15.09
N THR A 123 -5.90 3.51 -14.06
CA THR A 123 -5.09 2.31 -14.24
C THR A 123 -5.62 1.19 -13.35
N VAL A 124 -5.43 -0.05 -13.80
CA VAL A 124 -5.71 -1.24 -13.00
C VAL A 124 -4.60 -2.24 -13.22
N GLY A 125 -4.33 -3.02 -12.20
CA GLY A 125 -3.27 -4.00 -12.26
C GLY A 125 -3.13 -4.73 -10.95
N GLY A 126 -1.90 -5.02 -10.59
CA GLY A 126 -1.53 -5.68 -9.35
C GLY A 126 -0.10 -6.14 -9.39
N GLY A 127 0.32 -6.77 -8.31
CA GLY A 127 1.69 -7.22 -8.20
C GLY A 127 1.96 -7.98 -6.91
N ILE A 128 3.24 -8.05 -6.60
CA ILE A 128 3.74 -8.66 -5.38
C ILE A 128 3.82 -7.59 -4.29
N ASP A 129 3.29 -7.91 -3.12
CA ASP A 129 3.34 -7.11 -1.89
C ASP A 129 4.00 -7.96 -0.80
N THR A 130 5.14 -7.51 -0.29
CA THR A 130 5.92 -8.22 0.72
C THR A 130 6.08 -7.37 1.96
N ASN A 131 5.80 -7.93 3.12
CA ASN A 131 5.96 -7.28 4.41
C ASN A 131 6.94 -8.07 5.28
N ILE A 132 7.88 -7.35 5.89
CA ILE A 132 8.84 -7.86 6.85
C ILE A 132 8.88 -6.91 8.04
N GLY A 133 8.58 -7.41 9.24
CA GLY A 133 8.52 -6.56 10.41
C GLY A 133 8.42 -7.31 11.73
N PHE A 134 8.18 -6.54 12.77
CA PHE A 134 8.03 -7.06 14.12
C PHE A 134 7.10 -6.18 14.96
N LEU A 135 6.54 -6.78 15.99
CA LEU A 135 5.90 -6.09 17.11
C LEU A 135 6.51 -6.60 18.42
N TYR A 136 6.96 -5.70 19.27
CA TYR A 136 7.56 -6.01 20.55
C TYR A 136 6.72 -5.43 21.68
N ASN A 137 6.27 -6.28 22.60
CA ASN A 137 5.54 -5.89 23.80
C ASN A 137 6.51 -5.75 24.96
N MET A 138 6.58 -4.56 25.55
CA MET A 138 7.60 -4.22 26.56
C MET A 138 7.39 -4.86 27.93
N ARG A 139 6.22 -5.45 28.18
CA ARG A 139 5.89 -6.11 29.47
C ARG A 139 5.73 -7.62 29.40
N ASN A 140 5.58 -8.18 28.20
CA ASN A 140 5.47 -9.63 28.08
C ASN A 140 6.86 -10.27 28.28
N GLY A 141 7.02 -11.02 29.38
CA GLY A 141 8.30 -11.65 29.72
C GLY A 141 8.53 -13.01 29.05
N ASN A 142 7.49 -13.65 28.52
CA ASN A 142 7.62 -15.00 27.96
C ASN A 142 7.82 -14.99 26.43
N ASN A 143 6.92 -14.35 25.70
CA ASN A 143 7.01 -14.18 24.25
C ASN A 143 6.83 -12.69 23.91
N PRO A 144 7.87 -11.85 24.08
CA PRO A 144 7.71 -10.40 23.97
C PRO A 144 7.62 -9.91 22.52
N ALA A 145 8.00 -10.71 21.52
CA ALA A 145 8.11 -10.33 20.13
C ALA A 145 7.27 -11.20 19.21
N GLN A 146 6.66 -10.60 18.22
CA GLN A 146 6.02 -11.24 17.08
C GLN A 146 6.69 -10.76 15.78
N ALA A 147 7.05 -11.70 14.89
CA ALA A 147 7.56 -11.40 13.57
C ALA A 147 6.42 -11.34 12.57
N TYR A 148 6.43 -10.32 11.72
CA TYR A 148 5.52 -10.20 10.58
C TYR A 148 6.29 -10.48 9.30
N LEU A 149 5.92 -11.56 8.62
CA LEU A 149 6.49 -11.93 7.35
C LEU A 149 5.37 -12.46 6.45
N ASN A 150 5.09 -11.76 5.37
CA ASN A 150 4.13 -12.22 4.38
C ASN A 150 4.52 -11.78 2.96
N VAL A 151 4.05 -12.56 1.98
CA VAL A 151 4.16 -12.25 0.56
C VAL A 151 2.79 -12.48 -0.07
N ASN A 152 2.26 -11.48 -0.75
CA ASN A 152 0.91 -11.51 -1.31
C ASN A 152 0.92 -11.17 -2.80
N LEU A 153 -0.05 -11.69 -3.54
CA LEU A 153 -0.50 -11.16 -4.81
C LEU A 153 -1.64 -10.19 -4.54
N SER A 154 -1.45 -8.94 -4.93
CA SER A 154 -2.35 -7.84 -4.56
C SER A 154 -2.83 -7.10 -5.81
N PRO A 155 -4.11 -7.27 -6.22
CA PRO A 155 -4.72 -6.38 -7.19
C PRO A 155 -4.72 -4.94 -6.69
N SER A 156 -4.59 -4.01 -7.63
CA SER A 156 -4.55 -2.57 -7.36
C SER A 156 -5.20 -1.78 -8.47
N ALA A 157 -5.69 -0.60 -8.13
CA ALA A 157 -6.25 0.35 -9.08
C ALA A 157 -5.88 1.78 -8.70
N SER A 158 -5.76 2.66 -9.69
CA SER A 158 -5.59 4.08 -9.42
C SER A 158 -6.38 4.96 -10.39
N ALA A 159 -6.75 6.15 -9.91
CA ALA A 159 -7.35 7.21 -10.70
C ALA A 159 -6.61 8.51 -10.41
N ALA A 160 -6.22 9.24 -11.46
CA ALA A 160 -5.50 10.50 -11.35
C ALA A 160 -6.23 11.58 -12.17
N TYR A 161 -6.66 12.65 -11.51
CA TYR A 161 -7.28 13.80 -12.15
C TYR A 161 -6.30 14.97 -12.17
N THR A 162 -5.89 15.38 -13.37
CA THR A 162 -4.97 16.50 -13.59
C THR A 162 -5.74 17.69 -14.11
N PHE A 163 -5.62 18.83 -13.45
CA PHE A 163 -6.32 20.07 -13.83
C PHE A 163 -5.42 21.29 -13.62
N ARG A 164 -5.85 22.44 -14.12
CA ARG A 164 -5.16 23.72 -13.92
C ARG A 164 -5.99 24.62 -13.01
N LEU A 165 -5.34 25.17 -12.00
CA LEU A 165 -5.91 26.18 -11.11
C LEU A 165 -4.91 27.33 -10.97
N TRP A 166 -5.36 28.57 -11.18
CA TRP A 166 -4.51 29.79 -11.22
C TRP A 166 -3.30 29.66 -12.17
N GLY A 167 -3.50 29.01 -13.32
CA GLY A 167 -2.46 28.78 -14.32
C GLY A 167 -1.44 27.70 -13.97
N LYS A 168 -1.51 27.10 -12.79
CA LYS A 168 -0.59 26.05 -12.31
C LYS A 168 -1.23 24.66 -12.44
N PRO A 169 -0.43 23.61 -12.71
CA PRO A 169 -0.92 22.24 -12.73
C PRO A 169 -1.11 21.68 -11.32
N PHE A 170 -2.25 21.02 -11.11
CA PHE A 170 -2.57 20.22 -9.93
C PHE A 170 -2.94 18.81 -10.37
N GLN A 171 -2.66 17.82 -9.54
CA GLN A 171 -3.10 16.44 -9.73
C GLN A 171 -3.60 15.86 -8.43
N VAL A 172 -4.86 15.41 -8.42
CA VAL A 172 -5.40 14.55 -7.36
C VAL A 172 -5.28 13.11 -7.83
N ARG A 173 -4.70 12.24 -7.01
CA ARG A 173 -4.55 10.82 -7.30
C ARG A 173 -5.07 10.00 -6.13
N TYR A 174 -5.90 9.01 -6.43
CA TYR A 174 -6.34 7.98 -5.50
C TYR A 174 -5.84 6.62 -5.96
N GLU A 175 -5.28 5.86 -5.03
CA GLU A 175 -4.77 4.51 -5.23
C GLU A 175 -5.35 3.59 -4.19
N VAL A 176 -5.68 2.35 -4.60
CA VAL A 176 -6.20 1.32 -3.71
C VAL A 176 -5.58 -0.02 -4.08
N GLN A 177 -5.24 -0.81 -3.04
CA GLN A 177 -4.65 -2.14 -3.16
C GLN A 177 -5.19 -3.03 -2.05
N ALA A 178 -5.46 -4.30 -2.38
CA ALA A 178 -5.89 -5.30 -1.40
C ALA A 178 -5.21 -6.65 -1.70
N PRO A 179 -4.61 -7.34 -0.71
CA PRO A 179 -4.11 -8.70 -0.87
C PRO A 179 -5.24 -9.66 -1.23
N LEU A 180 -5.04 -10.48 -2.28
CA LEU A 180 -6.00 -11.47 -2.71
C LEU A 180 -5.66 -12.85 -2.20
N VAL A 181 -4.42 -13.27 -2.42
CA VAL A 181 -3.85 -14.54 -1.98
C VAL A 181 -2.39 -14.34 -1.60
N GLY A 182 -1.88 -15.14 -0.67
CA GLY A 182 -0.49 -15.03 -0.25
C GLY A 182 -0.04 -16.15 0.66
N LEU A 183 1.15 -15.97 1.22
CA LEU A 183 1.75 -16.80 2.25
C LEU A 183 2.13 -15.90 3.42
N MET A 184 1.85 -16.35 4.63
CA MET A 184 2.18 -15.64 5.86
C MET A 184 2.87 -16.59 6.83
N PHE A 185 3.93 -16.10 7.48
CA PHE A 185 4.47 -16.77 8.66
C PHE A 185 3.61 -16.40 9.87
N ALA A 186 3.15 -17.42 10.59
CA ALA A 186 2.42 -17.27 11.85
C ALA A 186 2.73 -18.44 12.78
N PRO A 187 3.10 -18.20 14.04
CA PRO A 187 3.12 -19.27 15.05
C PRO A 187 1.73 -19.85 15.24
N ASN A 188 1.65 -21.06 15.79
CA ASN A 188 0.39 -21.60 16.29
C ASN A 188 0.04 -20.96 17.63
N PHE A 189 -1.24 -20.98 17.98
CA PHE A 189 -1.67 -20.53 19.31
C PHE A 189 -0.93 -21.29 20.41
N GLY A 190 -0.22 -20.56 21.29
CA GLY A 190 0.58 -21.13 22.38
C GLY A 190 1.97 -21.63 21.99
N GLN A 191 2.34 -21.66 20.72
CA GLN A 191 3.66 -22.05 20.25
C GLN A 191 4.67 -20.92 20.45
N SER A 192 5.83 -21.21 21.01
CA SER A 192 6.91 -20.24 21.22
C SER A 192 7.91 -20.23 20.06
N TYR A 193 8.60 -19.11 19.86
CA TYR A 193 9.71 -19.02 18.90
C TYR A 193 10.87 -19.98 19.21
N TYR A 194 11.05 -20.34 20.50
CA TYR A 194 12.02 -21.35 20.91
C TYR A 194 11.65 -22.74 20.36
N GLU A 195 10.37 -23.11 20.40
CA GLU A 195 9.91 -24.38 19.81
C GLU A 195 10.11 -24.39 18.31
N ILE A 196 9.77 -23.30 17.61
CA ILE A 196 9.96 -23.18 16.17
C ILE A 196 11.44 -23.30 15.80
N PHE A 197 12.29 -22.38 16.30
CA PHE A 197 13.65 -22.22 15.80
C PHE A 197 14.70 -23.08 16.51
N SER A 198 14.49 -23.47 17.75
CA SER A 198 15.46 -24.26 18.51
C SER A 198 15.11 -25.75 18.57
N LYS A 199 13.82 -26.11 18.59
CA LYS A 199 13.38 -27.50 18.58
C LYS A 199 13.00 -28.00 17.18
N GLY A 200 12.89 -27.10 16.18
CA GLY A 200 12.55 -27.47 14.80
C GLY A 200 11.07 -27.82 14.60
N ASP A 201 10.18 -27.34 15.46
CA ASP A 201 8.74 -27.53 15.33
C ASP A 201 8.17 -26.49 14.35
N TYR A 202 8.21 -26.82 13.06
CA TYR A 202 7.75 -25.94 11.97
C TYR A 202 6.32 -26.24 11.51
N ASP A 203 5.55 -27.00 12.25
CA ASP A 203 4.23 -27.42 11.83
C ASP A 203 3.29 -26.24 11.63
N HIS A 204 2.77 -26.13 10.39
CA HIS A 204 1.80 -25.11 9.95
C HIS A 204 2.21 -23.63 10.21
N ASN A 205 3.50 -23.31 10.32
CA ASN A 205 3.96 -21.92 10.51
C ASN A 205 3.96 -21.10 9.20
N ILE A 206 3.93 -21.73 8.03
CA ILE A 206 3.71 -21.06 6.74
C ILE A 206 2.27 -21.32 6.33
N VAL A 207 1.46 -20.28 6.40
CA VAL A 207 0.01 -20.36 6.19
C VAL A 207 -0.36 -19.72 4.85
N PRO A 208 -1.04 -20.45 3.94
CA PRO A 208 -1.69 -19.83 2.80
C PRO A 208 -2.78 -18.87 3.26
N THR A 209 -2.78 -17.66 2.71
CA THR A 209 -3.74 -16.61 3.06
C THR A 209 -4.62 -16.24 1.86
N THR A 210 -5.81 -15.78 2.17
CA THR A 210 -6.79 -15.31 1.18
C THR A 210 -7.42 -14.02 1.67
N LEU A 211 -8.15 -13.32 0.82
CA LEU A 211 -8.91 -12.13 1.21
C LEU A 211 -9.84 -12.37 2.42
N VAL A 212 -10.26 -13.61 2.68
CA VAL A 212 -11.12 -13.94 3.84
C VAL A 212 -10.31 -14.06 5.12
N SER A 213 -9.13 -14.69 5.07
CA SER A 213 -8.26 -14.85 6.25
C SER A 213 -7.44 -13.59 6.56
N THR A 214 -7.18 -12.75 5.54
CA THR A 214 -6.40 -11.51 5.66
C THR A 214 -7.09 -10.34 4.95
N PRO A 215 -8.30 -9.92 5.38
CA PRO A 215 -9.08 -8.88 4.72
C PRO A 215 -8.43 -7.50 4.93
N SER A 216 -7.35 -7.25 4.20
CA SER A 216 -6.51 -6.05 4.32
C SER A 216 -6.77 -5.08 3.16
N LEU A 217 -6.57 -3.79 3.41
CA LEU A 217 -6.75 -2.72 2.44
C LEU A 217 -5.69 -1.64 2.65
N ARG A 218 -5.04 -1.25 1.56
CA ARG A 218 -4.19 -0.05 1.53
C ARG A 218 -4.77 0.94 0.53
N GLN A 219 -4.84 2.21 0.93
CA GLN A 219 -5.34 3.28 0.08
C GLN A 219 -4.52 4.55 0.30
N MET A 220 -4.33 5.30 -0.76
CA MET A 220 -3.61 6.57 -0.71
C MET A 220 -4.33 7.62 -1.57
N LEU A 221 -4.69 8.74 -0.98
CA LEU A 221 -5.22 9.91 -1.66
C LEU A 221 -4.18 11.02 -1.58
N THR A 222 -3.75 11.54 -2.72
CA THR A 222 -2.71 12.57 -2.79
C THR A 222 -3.11 13.74 -3.66
N LEU A 223 -2.58 14.92 -3.32
CA LEU A 223 -2.62 16.14 -4.09
C LEU A 223 -1.20 16.57 -4.41
N ASP A 224 -0.87 16.62 -5.70
CA ASP A 224 0.39 17.17 -6.21
C ASP A 224 0.16 18.60 -6.70
N PHE A 225 1.05 19.52 -6.33
CA PHE A 225 1.06 20.89 -6.81
C PHE A 225 2.49 21.41 -6.91
N THR A 226 2.73 22.25 -7.93
CA THR A 226 4.07 22.78 -8.16
C THR A 226 4.20 24.18 -7.57
N LEU A 227 5.17 24.31 -6.65
CA LEU A 227 5.58 25.58 -6.06
C LEU A 227 6.96 25.95 -6.58
N HIS A 228 7.06 27.04 -7.35
CA HIS A 228 8.27 27.43 -8.09
C HIS A 228 8.74 26.30 -9.03
N HIS A 229 9.80 25.62 -8.71
CA HIS A 229 10.40 24.52 -9.50
C HIS A 229 10.26 23.15 -8.84
N THR A 230 9.58 23.06 -7.69
CA THR A 230 9.43 21.82 -6.93
C THR A 230 7.97 21.39 -6.89
N THR A 231 7.70 20.16 -7.26
CA THR A 231 6.38 19.55 -7.06
C THR A 231 6.31 18.96 -5.66
N LEU A 232 5.36 19.47 -4.89
CA LEU A 232 5.04 18.97 -3.56
C LEU A 232 3.86 18.02 -3.65
N ARG A 233 3.88 16.99 -2.81
CA ARG A 233 2.77 16.05 -2.61
C ARG A 233 2.32 16.12 -1.16
N LEU A 234 1.03 16.29 -0.95
CA LEU A 234 0.34 16.19 0.32
C LEU A 234 -0.73 15.12 0.17
N GLY A 235 -0.97 14.30 1.22
CA GLY A 235 -2.00 13.29 1.11
C GLY A 235 -2.35 12.59 2.40
N TYR A 236 -3.24 11.61 2.25
CA TYR A 236 -3.67 10.68 3.28
C TYR A 236 -3.30 9.27 2.84
N LEU A 237 -2.72 8.49 3.75
CA LEU A 237 -2.43 7.06 3.60
C LEU A 237 -3.18 6.28 4.67
N GLY A 238 -4.11 5.43 4.25
CA GLY A 238 -4.78 4.44 5.10
C GLY A 238 -4.20 3.06 4.81
N ASP A 239 -3.69 2.37 5.83
CA ASP A 239 -3.11 1.03 5.71
C ASP A 239 -3.71 0.13 6.79
N PHE A 240 -4.66 -0.71 6.38
CA PHE A 240 -5.44 -1.57 7.26
C PHE A 240 -5.04 -3.02 7.02
N GLN A 241 -4.08 -3.51 7.79
CA GLN A 241 -3.58 -4.88 7.73
C GLN A 241 -4.23 -5.69 8.82
N GLN A 242 -4.74 -6.88 8.48
CA GLN A 242 -5.32 -7.79 9.47
C GLN A 242 -5.26 -9.23 9.01
N ALA A 243 -5.23 -10.16 9.98
CA ALA A 243 -5.24 -11.59 9.73
C ALA A 243 -5.93 -12.35 10.86
N CYS A 244 -6.52 -13.49 10.50
CA CYS A 244 -7.03 -14.49 11.42
C CYS A 244 -6.53 -15.86 10.95
N VAL A 245 -5.40 -16.31 11.51
CA VAL A 245 -4.69 -17.54 11.10
C VAL A 245 -4.15 -18.27 12.33
N ASN A 246 -4.05 -19.59 12.29
CA ASN A 246 -3.51 -20.44 13.37
C ASN A 246 -4.14 -20.16 14.74
N GLY A 247 -5.42 -19.78 14.80
CA GLY A 247 -6.11 -19.41 16.05
C GLY A 247 -5.70 -18.04 16.61
N LEU A 248 -4.88 -17.28 15.89
CA LEU A 248 -4.41 -15.95 16.27
C LEU A 248 -5.10 -14.88 15.44
N LYS A 249 -5.39 -13.75 16.10
CA LYS A 249 -5.91 -12.54 15.45
C LYS A 249 -4.85 -11.45 15.54
N TYR A 250 -4.68 -10.76 14.43
CA TYR A 250 -3.78 -9.63 14.34
C TYR A 250 -4.43 -8.52 13.50
N HIS A 251 -4.23 -7.28 13.90
CA HIS A 251 -4.43 -6.13 13.02
C HIS A 251 -3.45 -4.99 13.32
N THR A 252 -3.14 -4.23 12.30
CA THR A 252 -2.48 -2.93 12.36
C THR A 252 -3.23 -1.99 11.44
N TRP A 253 -3.90 -0.99 12.00
CA TRP A 253 -4.71 -0.01 11.28
C TRP A 253 -4.09 1.37 11.41
N SER A 254 -3.45 1.80 10.34
CA SER A 254 -2.72 3.07 10.28
C SER A 254 -3.50 4.11 9.48
N ASN A 255 -3.56 5.33 10.02
CA ASN A 255 -4.13 6.51 9.39
C ASN A 255 -3.10 7.63 9.44
N LEU A 256 -2.56 8.03 8.29
CA LEU A 256 -1.40 8.90 8.20
C LEU A 256 -1.67 10.09 7.28
N LEU A 257 -1.22 11.26 7.69
CA LEU A 257 -0.97 12.37 6.78
C LEU A 257 0.44 12.22 6.21
N VAL A 258 0.58 12.35 4.90
CA VAL A 258 1.85 12.22 4.19
C VAL A 258 2.19 13.52 3.48
N VAL A 259 3.46 13.90 3.52
CA VAL A 259 3.98 15.07 2.80
C VAL A 259 5.34 14.74 2.20
N GLY A 260 5.64 15.29 1.03
CA GLY A 260 6.94 15.11 0.40
C GLY A 260 7.08 15.77 -0.94
N ILE A 261 8.09 15.33 -1.68
CA ILE A 261 8.49 15.90 -2.97
C ILE A 261 8.34 14.87 -4.09
N VAL A 262 7.95 15.35 -5.27
CA VAL A 262 7.84 14.56 -6.49
C VAL A 262 8.85 15.05 -7.51
N ARG A 263 9.65 14.12 -8.03
CA ARG A 263 10.60 14.38 -9.11
C ARG A 263 10.20 13.61 -10.36
N LYS A 264 10.21 14.28 -11.51
CA LYS A 264 9.94 13.67 -12.82
C LYS A 264 11.20 13.73 -13.66
N PHE A 265 11.61 12.59 -14.19
CA PHE A 265 12.76 12.43 -15.06
C PHE A 265 12.26 11.95 -16.43
N SER A 266 12.58 12.70 -17.49
CA SER A 266 12.35 12.27 -18.86
C SER A 266 13.66 11.76 -19.45
N ILE A 267 13.68 10.52 -19.90
CA ILE A 267 14.82 9.91 -20.60
C ILE A 267 14.47 9.92 -22.09
N SER A 268 14.93 10.94 -22.83
CA SER A 268 14.88 10.91 -24.29
C SER A 268 15.94 9.92 -24.80
N LYS A 269 15.60 8.98 -25.67
CA LYS A 269 16.59 8.25 -26.44
C LYS A 269 17.27 9.26 -27.36
N ILE A 270 18.55 9.52 -27.14
CA ILE A 270 19.42 10.06 -28.18
C ILE A 270 19.57 8.90 -29.18
N ILE A 271 18.86 8.97 -30.29
CA ILE A 271 19.11 8.10 -31.44
C ILE A 271 20.32 8.69 -32.12
N PRO A 272 21.43 7.91 -32.26
CA PRO A 272 22.61 8.36 -32.99
C PRO A 272 22.32 8.57 -34.47
#